data_626b5985c817aecb2c750fc1ea0a0c18
#
_entry.id   626b5985c817aecb2c750fc1ea0a0c18
#
_cell.length_a   1.000
_cell.length_b   1.000
_cell.length_c   1.000
_cell.angle_alpha   90.00
_cell.angle_beta   90.00
_cell.angle_gamma   90.00
#
_symmetry.space_group_name_H-M   'P 1'
#
loop_
_entity.id
_entity.type
_entity.pdbx_description
1 polymer ?
#
loop_
_entity_poly.entity_id
_entity_poly.type
_entity_poly.pdbx_seq_one_letter_code
_entity_poly.pdbx_strand_id
1 'polypeptide(L)'
;DNTTNTPAQLVDLLLVNSCVSVSNIAISSNQSVAYFNKNGSTFPINEGIIIRNGLVLNTQGNYVNNSTLSSQINTNTDAYLQNISNNSGQSSTITDVAFLEFDFIPVSNSFSFDFLFASNEYGEYQCGFSDVFAFVLTNLNTGVSTNLAVIPGTNMPVTVKDIRNKLYNTNCESANSNFFSTYNPTNIPASTLNMRGHTVVMNAASVVTPNVPYKIRLVIGDYNDSGYDSAVFISGGSFTTSLDLGPDQTACSGNTIQLNTQLDSSYTFQWFQNGNPVGGNTPSYIVNAPGTYSVEVTKGSCFLTDTVTINDLAVTAPNNLQTCNTGAAN
;
A
#
# COMPACT_ATOMS: atom_id res chain seq x y z
N ASP A 1 16.28 -5.87 -12.72
CA ASP A 1 16.73 -5.32 -14.00
C ASP A 1 16.27 -3.87 -14.12
N ASN A 2 17.18 -2.96 -14.37
CA ASN A 2 16.93 -1.52 -14.45
C ASN A 2 16.99 -0.97 -15.88
N THR A 3 17.08 -1.81 -16.89
CA THR A 3 17.29 -1.38 -18.28
C THR A 3 16.19 -1.83 -19.24
N THR A 4 15.40 -2.83 -18.89
CA THR A 4 14.41 -3.44 -19.79
C THR A 4 13.02 -2.86 -19.66
N ASN A 5 12.68 -2.20 -18.54
CA ASN A 5 11.35 -1.66 -18.32
C ASN A 5 11.35 -0.12 -18.33
N THR A 6 10.43 0.46 -19.07
CA THR A 6 10.13 1.91 -18.99
C THR A 6 9.41 2.22 -17.67
N PRO A 7 9.40 3.48 -17.21
CA PRO A 7 8.62 3.88 -16.02
C PRO A 7 7.14 3.48 -16.10
N ALA A 8 6.52 3.58 -17.27
CA ALA A 8 5.13 3.16 -17.48
C ALA A 8 4.95 1.65 -17.26
N GLN A 9 5.85 0.83 -17.81
CA GLN A 9 5.80 -0.62 -17.62
C GLN A 9 6.02 -1.02 -16.15
N LEU A 10 6.86 -0.28 -15.39
CA LEU A 10 7.02 -0.51 -13.95
C LEU A 10 5.73 -0.22 -13.19
N VAL A 11 5.03 0.86 -13.52
CA VAL A 11 3.73 1.17 -12.92
C VAL A 11 2.68 0.13 -13.31
N ASP A 12 2.64 -0.29 -14.58
CA ASP A 12 1.72 -1.32 -15.06
C ASP A 12 1.89 -2.64 -14.31
N LEU A 13 3.13 -3.00 -13.91
CA LEU A 13 3.38 -4.19 -13.06
C LEU A 13 2.69 -4.10 -11.69
N LEU A 14 2.62 -2.92 -11.09
CA LEU A 14 1.91 -2.72 -9.83
C LEU A 14 0.39 -2.83 -10.01
N LEU A 15 -0.11 -2.36 -11.14
CA LEU A 15 -1.52 -2.08 -11.40
C LEU A 15 -2.26 -3.19 -12.16
N VAL A 16 -1.62 -4.32 -12.45
CA VAL A 16 -2.17 -5.42 -13.27
C VAL A 16 -3.61 -5.81 -12.91
N ASN A 17 -3.95 -5.74 -11.63
CA ASN A 17 -5.27 -6.11 -11.11
C ASN A 17 -6.09 -4.87 -10.66
N SER A 18 -5.70 -3.67 -11.06
CA SER A 18 -6.40 -2.45 -10.68
C SER A 18 -7.19 -1.83 -11.84
N CYS A 19 -8.26 -1.16 -11.50
CA CYS A 19 -9.11 -0.44 -12.45
C CYS A 19 -8.83 1.07 -12.42
N VAL A 20 -7.58 1.49 -12.30
CA VAL A 20 -7.22 2.91 -12.18
C VAL A 20 -6.71 3.48 -13.51
N SER A 21 -7.03 4.73 -13.77
CA SER A 21 -6.40 5.52 -14.84
C SER A 21 -5.16 6.18 -14.27
N VAL A 22 -4.01 6.08 -14.99
CA VAL A 22 -2.71 6.58 -14.55
C VAL A 22 -2.20 7.67 -15.49
N SER A 23 -1.53 8.67 -14.91
CA SER A 23 -0.85 9.75 -15.65
C SER A 23 0.35 10.29 -14.88
N ASN A 24 1.12 11.19 -15.50
CA ASN A 24 2.24 11.90 -14.86
C ASN A 24 3.26 11.00 -14.17
N ILE A 25 3.62 9.88 -14.80
CA ILE A 25 4.58 8.91 -14.26
C ILE A 25 5.99 9.51 -14.30
N ALA A 26 6.69 9.47 -13.16
CA ALA A 26 8.09 9.88 -13.06
C ALA A 26 8.89 8.96 -12.14
N ILE A 27 10.18 8.78 -12.43
CA ILE A 27 11.16 8.09 -11.57
C ILE A 27 12.39 8.98 -11.39
N SER A 28 13.08 8.80 -10.26
CA SER A 28 14.35 9.50 -9.99
C SER A 28 15.47 9.06 -10.94
N SER A 29 15.60 7.75 -11.13
CA SER A 29 16.63 7.13 -11.96
C SER A 29 16.29 5.67 -12.24
N ASN A 30 16.66 5.18 -13.42
CA ASN A 30 16.61 3.75 -13.76
C ASN A 30 17.68 2.91 -13.03
N GLN A 31 18.60 3.55 -12.31
CA GLN A 31 19.59 2.87 -11.46
C GLN A 31 19.06 2.59 -10.06
N SER A 32 18.07 3.36 -9.62
CA SER A 32 17.46 3.27 -8.28
C SER A 32 16.05 2.73 -8.27
N VAL A 33 15.40 2.62 -9.43
CA VAL A 33 14.05 2.05 -9.58
C VAL A 33 14.07 0.99 -10.66
N ALA A 34 13.63 -0.24 -10.36
CA ALA A 34 13.69 -1.34 -11.30
C ALA A 34 12.64 -2.43 -11.04
N TYR A 35 12.42 -3.28 -12.03
CA TYR A 35 11.75 -4.56 -11.86
C TYR A 35 12.65 -5.54 -11.11
N PHE A 36 12.06 -6.35 -10.22
CA PHE A 36 12.71 -7.49 -9.61
C PHE A 36 11.84 -8.76 -9.73
N ASN A 37 12.51 -9.92 -9.70
CA ASN A 37 11.90 -11.22 -9.60
C ASN A 37 12.74 -12.07 -8.64
N LYS A 38 12.10 -12.84 -7.75
CA LYS A 38 12.81 -13.68 -6.78
C LYS A 38 13.56 -14.86 -7.41
N ASN A 39 13.31 -15.14 -8.68
CA ASN A 39 14.04 -16.10 -9.49
C ASN A 39 14.22 -17.49 -8.82
N GLY A 40 13.14 -18.00 -8.23
CA GLY A 40 13.12 -19.29 -7.55
C GLY A 40 13.68 -19.29 -6.13
N SER A 41 14.18 -18.15 -5.60
CA SER A 41 14.61 -18.02 -4.21
C SER A 41 13.40 -18.06 -3.25
N THR A 42 13.68 -18.15 -1.95
CA THR A 42 12.66 -18.11 -0.88
C THR A 42 12.27 -16.68 -0.48
N PHE A 43 12.66 -15.65 -1.24
CA PHE A 43 12.25 -14.26 -0.97
C PHE A 43 10.73 -14.15 -0.93
N PRO A 44 10.14 -13.41 0.03
CA PRO A 44 8.68 -13.45 0.28
C PRO A 44 7.81 -12.92 -0.86
N ILE A 45 8.34 -11.98 -1.67
CA ILE A 45 7.62 -11.39 -2.80
C ILE A 45 8.11 -12.03 -4.11
N ASN A 46 7.21 -12.48 -4.96
CA ASN A 46 7.55 -13.17 -6.20
C ASN A 46 8.23 -12.26 -7.21
N GLU A 47 7.61 -11.12 -7.47
CA GLU A 47 8.08 -10.11 -8.41
C GLU A 47 7.41 -8.77 -8.14
N GLY A 48 7.93 -7.70 -8.72
CA GLY A 48 7.40 -6.36 -8.56
C GLY A 48 8.44 -5.29 -8.86
N ILE A 49 8.36 -4.18 -8.16
CA ILE A 49 9.35 -3.10 -8.28
C ILE A 49 10.17 -2.96 -7.01
N ILE A 50 11.43 -2.57 -7.20
CA ILE A 50 12.35 -2.18 -6.12
C ILE A 50 12.70 -0.70 -6.29
N ILE A 51 12.71 0.03 -5.17
CA ILE A 51 13.23 1.39 -5.06
C ILE A 51 14.32 1.36 -3.99
N ARG A 52 15.54 1.81 -4.32
CA ARG A 52 16.70 1.85 -3.42
C ARG A 52 17.33 3.23 -3.48
N ASN A 53 17.73 3.78 -2.33
CA ASN A 53 18.54 5.01 -2.23
C ASN A 53 20.01 4.75 -2.62
N GLY A 54 20.23 3.88 -3.57
CA GLY A 54 21.48 3.47 -4.17
C GLY A 54 21.25 2.67 -5.43
N LEU A 55 22.25 1.92 -5.87
CA LEU A 55 22.18 1.08 -7.07
C LEU A 55 21.35 -0.18 -6.81
N VAL A 56 20.19 -0.34 -7.46
CA VAL A 56 19.32 -1.51 -7.30
C VAL A 56 20.02 -2.83 -7.67
N LEU A 57 20.96 -2.81 -8.61
CA LEU A 57 21.73 -3.99 -9.02
C LEU A 57 22.57 -4.57 -7.88
N ASN A 58 22.99 -3.74 -6.94
CA ASN A 58 23.73 -4.16 -5.75
C ASN A 58 22.91 -5.01 -4.77
N THR A 59 21.59 -5.10 -4.97
CA THR A 59 20.68 -5.90 -4.12
C THR A 59 20.63 -7.37 -4.55
N GLN A 60 21.18 -7.71 -5.72
CA GLN A 60 21.11 -9.06 -6.29
C GLN A 60 21.99 -10.08 -5.55
N GLY A 61 21.50 -11.32 -5.49
CA GLY A 61 22.25 -12.47 -4.98
C GLY A 61 22.26 -12.55 -3.45
N ASN A 62 23.10 -13.44 -2.94
CA ASN A 62 23.28 -13.62 -1.51
C ASN A 62 23.99 -12.42 -0.88
N TYR A 63 23.79 -12.24 0.41
CA TYR A 63 24.46 -11.19 1.19
C TYR A 63 25.98 -11.31 1.10
N VAL A 64 26.65 -10.19 0.83
CA VAL A 64 28.10 -10.05 0.83
C VAL A 64 28.48 -8.79 1.59
N ASN A 65 29.28 -8.92 2.63
CA ASN A 65 29.77 -7.77 3.40
C ASN A 65 30.90 -7.04 2.66
N ASN A 66 30.54 -6.18 1.74
CA ASN A 66 31.50 -5.40 0.93
C ASN A 66 30.92 -4.02 0.54
N SER A 67 31.61 -3.31 -0.34
CA SER A 67 31.22 -1.97 -0.79
C SER A 67 29.88 -1.88 -1.54
N THR A 68 29.28 -3.00 -1.96
CA THR A 68 27.96 -2.99 -2.63
C THR A 68 26.80 -2.71 -1.67
N LEU A 69 27.05 -2.66 -0.36
CA LEU A 69 26.06 -2.29 0.65
C LEU A 69 25.79 -0.76 0.68
N SER A 70 26.67 0.02 0.03
CA SER A 70 26.59 1.49 -0.06
C SER A 70 26.80 1.95 -1.49
N SER A 71 26.02 2.89 -1.96
CA SER A 71 26.21 3.47 -3.30
C SER A 71 25.48 4.80 -3.42
N GLN A 72 26.24 5.86 -3.71
CA GLN A 72 25.64 7.18 -3.94
C GLN A 72 25.19 7.32 -5.39
N ILE A 73 23.95 7.72 -5.61
CA ILE A 73 23.37 7.95 -6.94
C ILE A 73 23.07 9.42 -7.23
N ASN A 74 22.87 10.24 -6.19
CA ASN A 74 22.63 11.69 -6.30
C ASN A 74 22.86 12.39 -4.95
N THR A 75 22.59 13.69 -4.90
CA THR A 75 22.62 14.52 -3.68
C THR A 75 21.28 15.23 -3.43
N ASN A 76 20.21 14.74 -4.08
CA ASN A 76 18.89 15.33 -3.94
C ASN A 76 18.36 15.13 -2.52
N THR A 77 17.54 16.07 -2.08
CA THR A 77 16.87 16.06 -0.78
C THR A 77 15.36 15.96 -0.97
N ASP A 78 14.63 15.55 0.07
CA ASP A 78 13.18 15.50 0.07
C ASP A 78 12.63 16.06 1.39
N ALA A 79 11.84 17.12 1.30
CA ALA A 79 11.31 17.80 2.48
C ALA A 79 10.31 16.97 3.28
N TYR A 80 9.59 16.06 2.61
CA TYR A 80 8.64 15.18 3.29
C TYR A 80 9.37 14.12 4.11
N LEU A 81 10.39 13.46 3.52
CA LEU A 81 11.26 12.51 4.23
C LEU A 81 12.02 13.20 5.37
N GLN A 82 12.54 14.42 5.13
CA GLN A 82 13.20 15.22 6.17
C GLN A 82 12.29 15.46 7.37
N ASN A 83 11.02 15.77 7.13
CA ASN A 83 10.05 15.96 8.20
C ASN A 83 9.77 14.68 9.01
N ILE A 84 9.65 13.52 8.33
CA ILE A 84 9.54 12.22 9.00
C ILE A 84 10.78 11.95 9.87
N SER A 85 11.96 12.14 9.32
CA SER A 85 13.25 11.96 10.01
C SER A 85 13.33 12.81 11.28
N ASN A 86 13.03 14.11 11.16
CA ASN A 86 13.03 15.04 12.29
C ASN A 86 12.04 14.61 13.38
N ASN A 87 10.83 14.19 13.00
CA ASN A 87 9.80 13.73 13.94
C ASN A 87 10.18 12.40 14.63
N SER A 88 11.05 11.61 14.01
CA SER A 88 11.63 10.38 14.58
C SER A 88 12.87 10.65 15.43
N GLY A 89 13.17 11.93 15.71
CA GLY A 89 14.31 12.34 16.54
C GLY A 89 15.67 12.24 15.83
N GLN A 90 15.68 12.27 14.51
CA GLN A 90 16.87 12.32 13.66
C GLN A 90 17.01 13.74 13.09
N SER A 91 18.16 14.39 13.25
CA SER A 91 18.34 15.80 12.90
C SER A 91 19.27 16.07 11.70
N SER A 92 19.88 15.03 11.14
CA SER A 92 20.73 15.16 9.95
C SER A 92 19.91 15.21 8.67
N THR A 93 20.54 15.65 7.60
CA THR A 93 19.90 15.84 6.30
C THR A 93 19.57 14.49 5.65
N ILE A 94 18.41 14.40 5.03
CA ILE A 94 18.07 13.30 4.10
C ILE A 94 18.63 13.65 2.74
N THR A 95 19.40 12.75 2.14
CA THR A 95 20.01 12.89 0.83
C THR A 95 19.83 11.61 -0.01
N ASP A 96 20.44 11.55 -1.18
CA ASP A 96 20.44 10.39 -2.08
C ASP A 96 19.03 9.82 -2.36
N VAL A 97 18.11 10.72 -2.71
CA VAL A 97 16.68 10.42 -2.80
C VAL A 97 16.36 9.67 -4.09
N ALA A 98 15.69 8.53 -3.94
CA ALA A 98 15.10 7.74 -5.02
C ALA A 98 13.58 7.70 -4.92
N PHE A 99 12.88 7.78 -6.06
CA PHE A 99 11.42 7.74 -6.07
C PHE A 99 10.83 7.17 -7.37
N LEU A 100 9.61 6.65 -7.23
CA LEU A 100 8.63 6.47 -8.29
C LEU A 100 7.36 7.23 -7.91
N GLU A 101 6.80 8.02 -8.81
CA GLU A 101 5.53 8.71 -8.58
C GLU A 101 4.64 8.66 -9.81
N PHE A 102 3.34 8.70 -9.57
CA PHE A 102 2.33 8.82 -10.62
C PHE A 102 1.02 9.38 -10.05
N ASP A 103 0.24 9.98 -10.92
CA ASP A 103 -1.13 10.38 -10.61
C ASP A 103 -2.08 9.26 -11.01
N PHE A 104 -3.13 9.05 -10.22
CA PHE A 104 -4.17 8.07 -10.52
C PHE A 104 -5.55 8.55 -10.10
N ILE A 105 -6.58 8.00 -10.76
CA ILE A 105 -7.97 8.24 -10.42
C ILE A 105 -8.56 6.91 -9.96
N PRO A 106 -8.85 6.75 -8.65
CA PRO A 106 -9.43 5.53 -8.13
C PRO A 106 -10.88 5.37 -8.63
N VAL A 107 -11.26 4.13 -8.86
CA VAL A 107 -12.63 3.73 -9.22
C VAL A 107 -13.42 3.20 -8.01
N SER A 108 -12.75 3.10 -6.87
CA SER A 108 -13.34 2.59 -5.62
C SER A 108 -12.95 3.51 -4.45
N ASN A 109 -13.54 3.28 -3.29
CA ASN A 109 -13.31 4.06 -2.08
C ASN A 109 -12.08 3.62 -1.27
N SER A 110 -11.38 2.58 -1.69
CA SER A 110 -10.15 2.12 -1.04
C SER A 110 -9.16 1.55 -2.04
N PHE A 111 -7.88 1.57 -1.67
CA PHE A 111 -6.83 0.82 -2.34
C PHE A 111 -5.82 0.31 -1.33
N SER A 112 -5.08 -0.72 -1.71
CA SER A 112 -3.97 -1.25 -0.92
C SER A 112 -2.89 -1.85 -1.82
N PHE A 113 -1.68 -2.01 -1.27
CA PHE A 113 -0.60 -2.74 -1.90
C PHE A 113 0.35 -3.32 -0.85
N ASP A 114 1.04 -4.41 -1.23
CA ASP A 114 1.97 -5.11 -0.36
C ASP A 114 3.40 -4.66 -0.61
N PHE A 115 4.15 -4.47 0.48
CA PHE A 115 5.55 -4.06 0.42
C PHE A 115 6.40 -4.72 1.50
N LEU A 116 7.72 -4.69 1.27
CA LEU A 116 8.74 -5.13 2.22
C LEU A 116 9.85 -4.08 2.25
N PHE A 117 10.31 -3.73 3.45
CA PHE A 117 11.45 -2.84 3.65
C PHE A 117 12.70 -3.63 3.99
N ALA A 118 13.81 -3.32 3.34
CA ALA A 118 15.13 -3.90 3.59
C ALA A 118 16.16 -2.80 3.80
N SER A 119 17.15 -3.05 4.68
CA SER A 119 18.19 -2.06 4.97
C SER A 119 19.53 -2.72 5.31
N ASN A 120 20.60 -2.06 4.92
CA ASN A 120 21.97 -2.38 5.33
C ASN A 120 22.35 -1.78 6.69
N GLU A 121 21.52 -0.95 7.28
CA GLU A 121 21.70 -0.41 8.63
C GLU A 121 21.30 -1.39 9.75
N TYR A 122 20.55 -2.45 9.43
CA TYR A 122 20.20 -3.47 10.42
C TYR A 122 21.44 -4.10 11.05
N GLY A 123 21.32 -4.44 12.34
CA GLY A 123 22.42 -4.94 13.16
C GLY A 123 23.29 -3.81 13.67
N GLU A 124 24.49 -3.63 13.11
CA GLU A 124 25.53 -2.72 13.61
C GLU A 124 25.04 -1.29 13.79
N TYR A 125 24.24 -0.76 12.87
CA TYR A 125 23.81 0.65 12.84
C TYR A 125 22.39 0.89 13.31
N GLN A 126 21.58 -0.15 13.54
CA GLN A 126 20.14 -0.07 13.83
C GLN A 126 19.77 0.79 15.05
N CYS A 127 20.74 1.14 15.90
CA CYS A 127 20.50 1.94 17.10
C CYS A 127 20.66 3.47 16.86
N GLY A 128 21.44 3.86 15.86
CA GLY A 128 21.82 5.26 15.63
C GLY A 128 21.36 5.84 14.30
N PHE A 129 21.28 5.02 13.28
CA PHE A 129 21.00 5.45 11.92
C PHE A 129 19.70 4.83 11.42
N SER A 130 19.01 5.53 10.57
CA SER A 130 17.84 4.99 9.89
C SER A 130 17.48 5.82 8.68
N ASP A 131 17.67 5.24 7.53
CA ASP A 131 17.10 5.71 6.28
C ASP A 131 15.59 5.83 6.40
N VAL A 132 15.02 6.71 5.61
CA VAL A 132 13.61 7.02 5.67
C VAL A 132 12.95 6.74 4.33
N PHE A 133 11.81 6.07 4.36
CA PHE A 133 10.95 5.97 3.20
C PHE A 133 9.52 6.35 3.52
N ALA A 134 8.78 6.73 2.49
CA ALA A 134 7.38 7.06 2.59
C ALA A 134 6.61 6.64 1.34
N PHE A 135 5.34 6.31 1.53
CA PHE A 135 4.34 6.21 0.48
C PHE A 135 3.38 7.38 0.62
N VAL A 136 3.71 8.50 -0.02
CA VAL A 136 2.97 9.76 0.12
C VAL A 136 1.79 9.76 -0.83
N LEU A 137 0.59 9.59 -0.28
CA LEU A 137 -0.66 9.77 -1.00
C LEU A 137 -1.12 11.23 -0.86
N THR A 138 -1.29 11.93 -1.96
CA THR A 138 -1.76 13.32 -2.00
C THR A 138 -3.07 13.41 -2.76
N ASN A 139 -4.10 13.94 -2.14
CA ASN A 139 -5.34 14.32 -2.83
C ASN A 139 -5.06 15.61 -3.63
N LEU A 140 -5.14 15.54 -4.96
CA LEU A 140 -4.76 16.66 -5.84
C LEU A 140 -5.76 17.81 -5.82
N ASN A 141 -7.00 17.59 -5.37
CA ASN A 141 -7.99 18.65 -5.23
C ASN A 141 -7.79 19.48 -3.95
N THR A 142 -7.29 18.87 -2.87
CA THR A 142 -7.15 19.53 -1.56
C THR A 142 -5.71 19.81 -1.18
N GLY A 143 -4.74 19.14 -1.80
CA GLY A 143 -3.32 19.19 -1.45
C GLY A 143 -2.97 18.44 -0.15
N VAL A 144 -3.91 17.76 0.48
CA VAL A 144 -3.67 17.00 1.71
C VAL A 144 -2.89 15.73 1.39
N SER A 145 -1.80 15.53 2.13
CA SER A 145 -0.89 14.37 1.97
C SER A 145 -0.86 13.51 3.23
N THR A 146 -0.79 12.18 3.05
CA THR A 146 -0.69 11.18 4.10
C THR A 146 0.39 10.16 3.77
N ASN A 147 1.21 9.77 4.77
CA ASN A 147 2.14 8.65 4.62
C ASN A 147 1.42 7.33 4.87
N LEU A 148 1.47 6.41 3.92
CA LEU A 148 0.89 5.06 4.03
C LEU A 148 1.94 4.02 4.45
N ALA A 149 3.24 4.36 4.42
CA ALA A 149 4.33 3.50 4.88
C ALA A 149 4.42 3.55 6.42
N VAL A 150 3.42 3.00 7.08
CA VAL A 150 3.35 2.93 8.54
C VAL A 150 3.30 1.48 9.02
N ILE A 151 3.77 1.25 10.24
CA ILE A 151 3.71 -0.07 10.88
C ILE A 151 2.24 -0.43 11.10
N PRO A 152 1.78 -1.60 10.63
CA PRO A 152 0.38 -2.00 10.72
C PRO A 152 -0.23 -1.85 12.11
N GLY A 153 -1.39 -1.21 12.18
CA GLY A 153 -2.09 -0.92 13.44
C GLY A 153 -1.56 0.29 14.21
N THR A 154 -0.64 1.06 13.62
CA THR A 154 -0.06 2.28 14.22
C THR A 154 0.00 3.43 13.21
N ASN A 155 0.41 4.62 13.67
CA ASN A 155 0.78 5.75 12.80
C ASN A 155 2.31 5.96 12.73
N MET A 156 3.10 4.99 13.24
CA MET A 156 4.56 5.07 13.24
C MET A 156 5.11 4.76 11.85
N PRO A 157 6.04 5.55 11.32
CA PRO A 157 6.67 5.24 10.04
C PRO A 157 7.45 3.93 10.12
N VAL A 158 7.59 3.26 8.99
CA VAL A 158 8.48 2.09 8.89
C VAL A 158 9.90 2.60 8.70
N THR A 159 10.74 2.38 9.71
CA THR A 159 12.16 2.73 9.72
C THR A 159 12.96 1.63 10.41
N VAL A 160 14.28 1.62 10.26
CA VAL A 160 15.16 0.67 10.98
C VAL A 160 15.04 0.86 12.50
N LYS A 161 14.90 2.11 12.96
CA LYS A 161 14.76 2.42 14.40
C LYS A 161 13.43 1.96 14.97
N ASP A 162 12.37 1.93 14.18
CA ASP A 162 11.02 1.56 14.61
C ASP A 162 10.69 0.07 14.41
N ILE A 163 11.46 -0.64 13.55
CA ILE A 163 11.38 -2.09 13.40
C ILE A 163 12.79 -2.67 13.53
N ARG A 164 13.13 -3.21 14.71
CA ARG A 164 14.43 -3.81 14.96
C ARG A 164 14.38 -4.87 16.05
N ASN A 165 15.41 -5.74 16.08
CA ASN A 165 15.55 -6.77 17.12
C ASN A 165 16.91 -6.64 17.82
N LYS A 166 16.90 -6.49 19.15
CA LYS A 166 18.12 -6.37 19.98
C LYS A 166 19.02 -7.58 19.94
N LEU A 167 18.56 -8.72 19.42
CA LEU A 167 19.40 -9.90 19.21
C LEU A 167 20.60 -9.58 18.30
N TYR A 168 20.45 -8.64 17.39
CA TYR A 168 21.49 -8.29 16.39
C TYR A 168 22.30 -7.05 16.77
N ASN A 169 21.84 -6.29 17.78
CA ASN A 169 22.61 -5.21 18.41
C ASN A 169 22.02 -4.91 19.79
N THR A 170 22.77 -5.25 20.84
CA THR A 170 22.32 -5.11 22.24
C THR A 170 22.41 -3.69 22.78
N ASN A 171 22.91 -2.72 22.02
CA ASN A 171 23.02 -1.32 22.43
C ASN A 171 21.66 -0.59 22.41
N CYS A 172 20.63 -1.17 21.80
CA CYS A 172 19.29 -0.64 21.85
C CYS A 172 18.24 -1.75 22.01
N GLU A 173 17.11 -1.40 22.61
CA GLU A 173 15.99 -2.31 22.79
C GLU A 173 15.30 -2.64 21.47
N SER A 174 14.65 -3.80 21.42
CA SER A 174 13.80 -4.17 20.31
C SER A 174 12.64 -3.17 20.15
N ALA A 175 12.27 -2.87 18.91
CA ALA A 175 11.10 -2.09 18.57
C ALA A 175 10.30 -2.86 17.49
N ASN A 176 9.01 -3.08 17.72
CA ASN A 176 8.09 -3.77 16.79
C ASN A 176 8.72 -5.00 16.11
N SER A 177 9.47 -5.79 16.88
CA SER A 177 10.33 -6.88 16.37
C SER A 177 9.56 -8.03 15.70
N ASN A 178 8.24 -8.11 15.89
CA ASN A 178 7.34 -9.01 15.17
C ASN A 178 7.22 -8.68 13.67
N PHE A 179 7.55 -7.45 13.28
CA PHE A 179 7.63 -7.03 11.86
C PHE A 179 9.02 -7.19 11.27
N PHE A 180 10.06 -7.45 12.08
CA PHE A 180 11.40 -7.79 11.59
C PHE A 180 11.46 -9.28 11.24
N SER A 181 11.95 -9.62 10.05
CA SER A 181 11.96 -11.01 9.57
C SER A 181 13.35 -11.63 9.59
N THR A 182 14.30 -11.06 8.86
CA THR A 182 15.55 -11.75 8.53
C THR A 182 16.75 -10.85 8.75
N TYR A 183 17.83 -11.44 9.33
CA TYR A 183 19.15 -10.83 9.41
C TYR A 183 20.17 -11.72 8.69
N ASN A 184 20.51 -11.37 7.47
CA ASN A 184 21.29 -12.18 6.54
C ASN A 184 22.73 -12.51 6.99
N PRO A 185 23.45 -11.62 7.72
CA PRO A 185 24.80 -11.95 8.22
C PRO A 185 24.89 -13.21 9.09
N THR A 186 23.79 -13.63 9.71
CA THR A 186 23.77 -14.85 10.55
C THR A 186 23.67 -16.14 9.74
N ASN A 187 23.19 -16.07 8.49
CA ASN A 187 23.08 -17.24 7.60
C ASN A 187 23.21 -16.83 6.13
N ILE A 188 24.41 -16.47 5.73
CA ILE A 188 24.71 -15.98 4.38
C ILE A 188 24.25 -16.93 3.26
N PRO A 189 24.46 -18.27 3.35
CA PRO A 189 24.03 -19.17 2.29
C PRO A 189 22.51 -19.21 2.07
N ALA A 190 21.72 -18.88 3.09
CA ALA A 190 20.26 -18.82 2.99
C ALA A 190 19.72 -17.42 2.66
N SER A 191 20.58 -16.41 2.57
CA SER A 191 20.15 -15.06 2.21
C SER A 191 19.61 -15.00 0.78
N THR A 192 18.53 -14.26 0.59
CA THR A 192 17.82 -14.17 -0.70
C THR A 192 18.07 -12.86 -1.43
N LEU A 193 18.74 -11.93 -0.77
CA LEU A 193 19.14 -10.63 -1.30
C LEU A 193 20.43 -10.15 -0.61
N ASN A 194 21.17 -9.30 -1.32
CA ASN A 194 22.40 -8.69 -0.81
C ASN A 194 22.05 -7.42 0.00
N MET A 195 21.41 -7.63 1.15
CA MET A 195 21.14 -6.62 2.18
C MET A 195 21.23 -7.25 3.57
N ARG A 196 21.59 -6.47 4.59
CA ARG A 196 21.77 -7.00 5.96
C ARG A 196 20.50 -7.57 6.56
N GLY A 197 19.36 -6.92 6.34
CA GLY A 197 18.10 -7.42 6.90
C GLY A 197 16.87 -6.84 6.23
N HIS A 198 15.73 -7.47 6.53
CA HIS A 198 14.45 -7.01 6.03
C HIS A 198 13.27 -7.33 6.95
N THR A 199 12.17 -6.62 6.75
CA THR A 199 10.91 -6.82 7.44
C THR A 199 10.14 -8.02 6.91
N VAL A 200 9.03 -8.38 7.54
CA VAL A 200 7.97 -9.16 6.90
C VAL A 200 7.32 -8.36 5.78
N VAL A 201 6.52 -9.00 4.93
CA VAL A 201 5.65 -8.29 4.00
C VAL A 201 4.56 -7.59 4.81
N MET A 202 4.37 -6.30 4.54
CA MET A 202 3.37 -5.45 5.16
C MET A 202 2.41 -4.92 4.10
N ASN A 203 1.22 -4.50 4.51
CA ASN A 203 0.23 -3.91 3.62
C ASN A 203 0.08 -2.42 3.90
N ALA A 204 0.16 -1.61 2.86
CA ALA A 204 -0.19 -0.18 2.88
C ALA A 204 -1.60 -0.03 2.31
N ALA A 205 -2.50 0.60 3.03
CA ALA A 205 -3.88 0.79 2.61
C ALA A 205 -4.37 2.21 2.90
N SER A 206 -5.31 2.69 2.11
CA SER A 206 -5.97 3.98 2.32
C SER A 206 -7.39 3.97 1.82
N VAL A 207 -8.23 4.76 2.51
CA VAL A 207 -9.53 5.19 1.98
C VAL A 207 -9.28 6.36 1.01
N VAL A 208 -9.91 6.29 -0.15
CA VAL A 208 -9.88 7.32 -1.19
C VAL A 208 -11.30 7.64 -1.64
N THR A 209 -11.48 8.77 -2.30
CA THR A 209 -12.77 9.12 -2.90
C THR A 209 -12.74 8.74 -4.39
N PRO A 210 -13.67 7.92 -4.88
CA PRO A 210 -13.77 7.58 -6.29
C PRO A 210 -13.85 8.82 -7.18
N ASN A 211 -13.26 8.74 -8.37
CA ASN A 211 -13.22 9.81 -9.36
C ASN A 211 -12.48 11.09 -8.92
N VAL A 212 -11.83 11.10 -7.77
CA VAL A 212 -10.95 12.19 -7.32
C VAL A 212 -9.51 11.86 -7.71
N PRO A 213 -8.77 12.79 -8.32
CA PRO A 213 -7.39 12.54 -8.69
C PRO A 213 -6.47 12.57 -7.45
N TYR A 214 -5.60 11.58 -7.36
CA TYR A 214 -4.55 11.46 -6.35
C TYR A 214 -3.19 11.33 -7.01
N LYS A 215 -2.15 11.78 -6.31
CA LYS A 215 -0.77 11.42 -6.58
C LYS A 215 -0.30 10.43 -5.53
N ILE A 216 0.35 9.36 -5.94
CA ILE A 216 1.17 8.55 -5.05
C ILE A 216 2.64 8.75 -5.39
N ARG A 217 3.46 8.98 -4.35
CA ARG A 217 4.91 9.09 -4.44
C ARG A 217 5.53 8.07 -3.49
N LEU A 218 6.19 7.08 -4.06
CA LEU A 218 6.96 6.07 -3.36
C LEU A 218 8.39 6.58 -3.30
N VAL A 219 8.88 6.97 -2.14
CA VAL A 219 10.14 7.72 -2.01
C VAL A 219 10.98 7.20 -0.84
N ILE A 220 12.29 7.08 -1.05
CA ILE A 220 13.28 6.66 -0.05
C ILE A 220 14.49 7.58 -0.13
N GLY A 221 15.15 7.82 1.00
CA GLY A 221 16.37 8.64 1.07
C GLY A 221 17.27 8.21 2.20
N ASP A 222 18.56 8.50 2.04
CA ASP A 222 19.63 8.21 2.97
C ASP A 222 19.67 9.22 4.12
N TYR A 223 19.90 8.75 5.33
CA TYR A 223 20.02 9.59 6.51
C TYR A 223 21.48 9.89 6.82
N ASN A 224 21.85 11.16 6.83
CA ASN A 224 23.15 11.70 7.25
C ASN A 224 24.30 11.53 6.24
N ASP A 225 24.38 10.44 5.52
CA ASP A 225 25.47 10.17 4.57
C ASP A 225 24.94 9.41 3.34
N SER A 226 25.77 8.67 2.63
CA SER A 226 25.38 7.82 1.50
C SER A 226 25.81 6.36 1.74
N GLY A 227 25.78 5.95 3.01
CA GLY A 227 26.27 4.65 3.43
C GLY A 227 25.17 3.71 3.90
N TYR A 228 25.31 2.42 3.59
CA TYR A 228 24.39 1.37 4.05
C TYR A 228 22.95 1.52 3.55
N ASP A 229 22.82 1.63 2.23
CA ASP A 229 21.56 1.85 1.52
C ASP A 229 20.39 0.99 2.03
N SER A 230 19.20 1.55 1.89
CA SER A 230 17.93 0.85 2.12
C SER A 230 17.14 0.68 0.82
N ALA A 231 16.21 -0.26 0.80
CA ALA A 231 15.36 -0.54 -0.33
C ALA A 231 13.93 -0.90 0.09
N VAL A 232 12.99 -0.56 -0.77
CA VAL A 232 11.60 -0.98 -0.66
C VAL A 232 11.25 -1.86 -1.85
N PHE A 233 10.68 -3.03 -1.57
CA PHE A 233 10.14 -3.96 -2.56
C PHE A 233 8.62 -3.87 -2.52
N ILE A 234 7.99 -3.61 -3.65
CA ILE A 234 6.54 -3.50 -3.79
C ILE A 234 6.08 -4.65 -4.69
N SER A 235 5.13 -5.43 -4.20
CA SER A 235 4.65 -6.63 -4.89
C SER A 235 3.90 -6.26 -6.17
N GLY A 236 4.25 -6.92 -7.27
CA GLY A 236 3.55 -6.76 -8.53
C GLY A 236 2.10 -7.25 -8.42
N GLY A 237 1.17 -6.52 -9.05
CA GLY A 237 -0.26 -6.81 -9.01
C GLY A 237 -0.93 -6.72 -7.63
N SER A 238 -0.20 -6.21 -6.62
CA SER A 238 -0.76 -6.02 -5.28
C SER A 238 -1.48 -4.69 -5.09
N PHE A 239 -1.36 -3.76 -6.03
CA PHE A 239 -2.15 -2.55 -6.03
C PHE A 239 -3.59 -2.89 -6.40
N THR A 240 -4.40 -3.15 -5.39
CA THR A 240 -5.78 -3.57 -5.56
C THR A 240 -6.73 -2.43 -5.25
N THR A 241 -7.79 -2.34 -6.02
CA THR A 241 -8.94 -1.47 -5.76
C THR A 241 -10.16 -2.35 -5.53
N SER A 242 -10.93 -2.07 -4.50
CA SER A 242 -12.16 -2.80 -4.19
C SER A 242 -13.36 -1.88 -4.24
N LEU A 243 -14.45 -2.36 -4.80
CA LEU A 243 -15.75 -1.74 -4.63
C LEU A 243 -16.23 -2.02 -3.20
N ASP A 244 -16.97 -1.10 -2.58
CA ASP A 244 -17.51 -1.25 -1.24
C ASP A 244 -18.91 -0.63 -1.18
N LEU A 245 -19.91 -1.48 -1.03
CA LEU A 245 -21.31 -1.10 -0.85
C LEU A 245 -21.66 -0.75 0.61
N GLY A 246 -20.65 -0.84 1.49
CA GLY A 246 -20.78 -0.69 2.93
C GLY A 246 -21.05 -2.01 3.66
N PRO A 247 -21.14 -1.97 4.99
CA PRO A 247 -21.35 -3.17 5.82
C PRO A 247 -22.77 -3.74 5.62
N ASP A 248 -22.93 -5.00 6.01
CA ASP A 248 -24.24 -5.62 6.13
C ASP A 248 -25.15 -4.78 6.99
N GLN A 249 -26.40 -4.65 6.58
CA GLN A 249 -27.40 -3.79 7.22
C GLN A 249 -28.61 -4.60 7.66
N THR A 250 -29.32 -4.06 8.65
CA THR A 250 -30.61 -4.60 9.08
C THR A 250 -31.70 -3.56 8.83
N ALA A 251 -32.76 -3.94 8.13
CA ALA A 251 -33.89 -3.07 7.82
C ALA A 251 -35.22 -3.68 8.28
N CYS A 252 -36.12 -2.81 8.63
CA CYS A 252 -37.52 -3.23 8.84
C CYS A 252 -38.18 -3.50 7.50
N SER A 253 -39.06 -4.50 7.47
CA SER A 253 -39.89 -4.77 6.30
C SER A 253 -40.64 -3.52 5.86
N GLY A 254 -40.55 -3.14 4.59
CA GLY A 254 -41.14 -1.95 4.00
C GLY A 254 -40.28 -0.69 4.00
N ASN A 255 -39.12 -0.68 4.66
CA ASN A 255 -38.16 0.39 4.52
C ASN A 255 -37.28 0.15 3.27
N THR A 256 -36.86 1.25 2.65
CA THR A 256 -35.95 1.22 1.50
C THR A 256 -34.54 1.60 1.93
N ILE A 257 -33.53 0.87 1.39
CA ILE A 257 -32.11 1.19 1.51
C ILE A 257 -31.59 1.51 0.11
N GLN A 258 -30.83 2.58 -0.03
CA GLN A 258 -30.14 2.87 -1.27
C GLN A 258 -28.69 2.36 -1.18
N LEU A 259 -28.37 1.34 -1.98
CA LEU A 259 -27.00 0.93 -2.25
C LEU A 259 -26.42 1.84 -3.34
N ASN A 260 -25.16 2.27 -3.19
CA ASN A 260 -24.52 3.19 -4.12
C ASN A 260 -23.04 2.83 -4.30
N THR A 261 -22.63 2.61 -5.55
CA THR A 261 -21.23 2.32 -5.90
C THR A 261 -20.34 3.56 -5.85
N GLN A 262 -20.90 4.75 -5.77
CA GLN A 262 -20.22 6.06 -5.87
C GLN A 262 -19.49 6.29 -7.22
N LEU A 263 -19.72 5.43 -8.21
CA LEU A 263 -19.16 5.55 -9.55
C LEU A 263 -20.09 6.34 -10.46
N ASP A 264 -19.54 6.90 -11.53
CA ASP A 264 -20.32 7.64 -12.52
C ASP A 264 -20.94 6.73 -13.61
N SER A 265 -21.77 7.30 -14.47
CA SER A 265 -22.46 6.58 -15.52
C SER A 265 -21.58 6.12 -16.70
N SER A 266 -20.26 6.37 -16.66
CA SER A 266 -19.33 5.83 -17.65
C SER A 266 -18.99 4.34 -17.46
N TYR A 267 -19.42 3.79 -16.32
CA TYR A 267 -19.34 2.37 -16.00
C TYR A 267 -20.62 1.66 -16.38
N THR A 268 -20.53 0.35 -16.60
CA THR A 268 -21.70 -0.53 -16.79
C THR A 268 -21.94 -1.29 -15.51
N PHE A 269 -23.20 -1.30 -15.05
CA PHE A 269 -23.62 -1.91 -13.79
C PHE A 269 -24.61 -3.04 -14.04
N GLN A 270 -24.41 -4.15 -13.35
CA GLN A 270 -25.39 -5.22 -13.26
C GLN A 270 -25.61 -5.57 -11.78
N TRP A 271 -26.79 -5.30 -11.29
CA TRP A 271 -27.20 -5.63 -9.93
C TRP A 271 -27.81 -7.02 -9.84
N PHE A 272 -27.65 -7.66 -8.69
CA PHE A 272 -28.22 -8.97 -8.38
C PHE A 272 -28.87 -8.96 -7.00
N GLN A 273 -29.94 -9.74 -6.85
CA GLN A 273 -30.55 -10.08 -5.56
C GLN A 273 -30.58 -11.60 -5.44
N ASN A 274 -29.95 -12.17 -4.42
CA ASN A 274 -29.83 -13.61 -4.20
C ASN A 274 -29.33 -14.36 -5.46
N GLY A 275 -28.38 -13.76 -6.19
CA GLY A 275 -27.81 -14.27 -7.42
C GLY A 275 -28.66 -14.08 -8.69
N ASN A 276 -29.86 -13.53 -8.61
CA ASN A 276 -30.70 -13.23 -9.77
C ASN A 276 -30.50 -11.77 -10.22
N PRO A 277 -30.37 -11.51 -11.52
CA PRO A 277 -30.27 -10.14 -12.03
C PRO A 277 -31.47 -9.30 -11.67
N VAL A 278 -31.22 -8.08 -11.19
CA VAL A 278 -32.25 -7.10 -10.84
C VAL A 278 -31.83 -5.69 -11.28
N GLY A 279 -32.77 -4.77 -11.31
CA GLY A 279 -32.53 -3.35 -11.61
C GLY A 279 -32.08 -3.08 -13.04
N GLY A 280 -31.56 -1.87 -13.26
CA GLY A 280 -31.01 -1.40 -14.52
C GLY A 280 -29.53 -1.09 -14.43
N ASN A 281 -28.94 -0.62 -15.55
CA ASN A 281 -27.57 -0.15 -15.63
C ASN A 281 -27.42 1.23 -14.94
N THR A 282 -27.42 1.26 -13.61
CA THR A 282 -27.34 2.48 -12.78
C THR A 282 -26.33 2.33 -11.66
N PRO A 283 -25.63 3.41 -11.26
CA PRO A 283 -24.64 3.38 -10.18
C PRO A 283 -25.23 3.10 -8.79
N SER A 284 -26.55 3.15 -8.66
CA SER A 284 -27.24 2.87 -7.40
C SER A 284 -28.44 1.96 -7.60
N TYR A 285 -28.81 1.23 -6.55
CA TYR A 285 -29.98 0.36 -6.52
C TYR A 285 -30.79 0.57 -5.23
N ILE A 286 -32.11 0.65 -5.34
CA ILE A 286 -33.02 0.78 -4.19
C ILE A 286 -33.46 -0.62 -3.78
N VAL A 287 -33.05 -1.01 -2.58
CA VAL A 287 -33.41 -2.26 -1.93
C VAL A 287 -34.73 -2.04 -1.15
N ASN A 288 -35.68 -2.92 -1.34
CA ASN A 288 -37.00 -2.88 -0.68
C ASN A 288 -37.37 -4.23 -0.01
N ALA A 289 -36.48 -5.19 0.00
CA ALA A 289 -36.67 -6.51 0.62
C ALA A 289 -35.36 -7.02 1.19
N PRO A 290 -35.37 -7.85 2.25
CA PRO A 290 -34.18 -8.54 2.74
C PRO A 290 -33.59 -9.48 1.69
N GLY A 291 -32.27 -9.70 1.77
CA GLY A 291 -31.55 -10.59 0.88
C GLY A 291 -30.09 -10.19 0.72
N THR A 292 -29.37 -10.98 -0.05
CA THR A 292 -27.98 -10.69 -0.43
C THR A 292 -28.00 -9.94 -1.77
N TYR A 293 -27.42 -8.77 -1.77
CA TYR A 293 -27.33 -7.90 -2.95
C TYR A 293 -25.88 -7.81 -3.39
N SER A 294 -25.65 -7.94 -4.68
CA SER A 294 -24.33 -7.71 -5.27
C SER A 294 -24.44 -6.85 -6.53
N VAL A 295 -23.34 -6.23 -6.89
CA VAL A 295 -23.19 -5.50 -8.14
C VAL A 295 -21.92 -5.93 -8.85
N GLU A 296 -22.02 -6.14 -10.16
CA GLU A 296 -20.90 -6.25 -11.08
C GLU A 296 -20.75 -4.93 -11.82
N VAL A 297 -19.54 -4.38 -11.82
CA VAL A 297 -19.21 -3.11 -12.47
C VAL A 297 -18.11 -3.34 -13.48
N THR A 298 -18.32 -2.88 -14.72
CA THR A 298 -17.32 -3.03 -15.79
C THR A 298 -17.04 -1.71 -16.50
N LYS A 299 -15.77 -1.52 -16.94
CA LYS A 299 -15.35 -0.45 -17.83
C LYS A 299 -14.10 -0.89 -18.60
N GLY A 300 -14.23 -1.12 -19.91
CA GLY A 300 -13.16 -1.73 -20.70
C GLY A 300 -12.81 -3.11 -20.18
N SER A 301 -11.55 -3.35 -19.81
CA SER A 301 -11.09 -4.60 -19.18
C SER A 301 -11.26 -4.62 -17.65
N CYS A 302 -11.69 -3.53 -17.07
CA CYS A 302 -11.91 -3.41 -15.62
C CYS A 302 -13.15 -4.18 -15.20
N PHE A 303 -13.06 -4.97 -14.12
CA PHE A 303 -14.17 -5.66 -13.47
C PHE A 303 -14.06 -5.52 -11.96
N LEU A 304 -15.12 -5.01 -11.33
CA LEU A 304 -15.25 -4.88 -9.89
C LEU A 304 -16.55 -5.53 -9.45
N THR A 305 -16.58 -6.07 -8.25
CA THR A 305 -17.79 -6.58 -7.63
C THR A 305 -17.76 -6.37 -6.13
N ASP A 306 -18.93 -6.23 -5.53
CA ASP A 306 -19.09 -6.26 -4.08
C ASP A 306 -20.47 -6.80 -3.72
N THR A 307 -20.60 -7.26 -2.46
CA THR A 307 -21.79 -7.93 -1.95
C THR A 307 -22.10 -7.44 -0.54
N VAL A 308 -23.38 -7.11 -0.31
CA VAL A 308 -23.88 -6.70 1.00
C VAL A 308 -25.14 -7.51 1.34
N THR A 309 -25.30 -7.87 2.60
CA THR A 309 -26.51 -8.55 3.09
C THR A 309 -27.41 -7.56 3.81
N ILE A 310 -28.68 -7.53 3.39
CA ILE A 310 -29.74 -6.79 4.06
C ILE A 310 -30.57 -7.80 4.85
N ASN A 311 -30.45 -7.76 6.16
CA ASN A 311 -31.17 -8.63 7.09
C ASN A 311 -32.55 -8.04 7.42
N ASP A 312 -33.57 -8.91 7.59
CA ASP A 312 -34.83 -8.48 8.17
C ASP A 312 -34.68 -8.29 9.67
N LEU A 313 -35.26 -7.23 10.20
CA LEU A 313 -35.37 -7.06 11.65
C LEU A 313 -36.42 -8.02 12.17
N ALA A 314 -36.04 -9.20 12.61
CA ALA A 314 -36.94 -10.16 13.24
C ALA A 314 -37.42 -9.60 14.58
N VAL A 315 -38.70 -9.22 14.67
CA VAL A 315 -39.34 -8.90 15.93
C VAL A 315 -39.64 -10.21 16.66
N THR A 316 -38.75 -10.64 17.52
CA THR A 316 -39.02 -11.75 18.44
C THR A 316 -39.79 -11.25 19.67
N ALA A 317 -40.97 -11.85 19.88
CA ALA A 317 -41.99 -11.51 20.89
C ALA A 317 -41.48 -11.37 22.34
N PRO A 318 -42.27 -10.95 23.28
CA PRO A 318 -42.74 -9.61 23.69
C PRO A 318 -41.92 -8.96 24.83
N ASN A 319 -40.65 -9.32 25.07
CA ASN A 319 -39.84 -8.74 26.15
C ASN A 319 -38.71 -7.81 25.69
N ASN A 320 -38.51 -7.63 24.39
CA ASN A 320 -37.60 -6.63 23.83
C ASN A 320 -38.28 -5.96 22.63
N LEU A 321 -38.98 -4.86 22.88
CA LEU A 321 -39.50 -4.01 21.83
C LEU A 321 -38.36 -3.29 21.10
N GLN A 322 -37.83 -3.92 20.07
CA GLN A 322 -37.16 -3.19 18.99
C GLN A 322 -38.28 -2.72 18.03
N THR A 323 -38.58 -1.44 18.06
CA THR A 323 -39.53 -0.86 17.15
C THR A 323 -38.82 -0.40 15.90
N CYS A 324 -39.33 -0.82 14.73
CA CYS A 324 -38.99 -0.16 13.49
C CYS A 324 -39.54 1.27 13.54
N ASN A 325 -38.65 2.24 13.64
CA ASN A 325 -39.03 3.64 13.63
C ASN A 325 -39.38 4.02 12.18
N THR A 326 -40.64 4.16 11.86
CA THR A 326 -41.15 4.61 10.56
C THR A 326 -40.94 6.11 10.38
N GLY A 327 -39.83 6.64 10.93
CA GLY A 327 -39.27 7.96 10.62
C GLY A 327 -40.30 9.08 10.42
N ALA A 328 -40.93 9.54 11.48
CA ALA A 328 -41.33 10.93 11.56
C ALA A 328 -40.27 11.65 12.40
N ALA A 329 -39.32 12.26 11.74
CA ALA A 329 -38.52 13.29 12.38
C ALA A 329 -39.44 14.47 12.59
N ASN A 330 -39.70 14.83 13.82
CA ASN A 330 -40.16 16.16 14.18
C ASN A 330 -38.95 17.10 14.27
#